data_e773410fc6a27f607d4da72c85cbf493
#
_entry.id   e773410fc6a27f607d4da72c85cbf493
#
_cell.length_a   1.000
_cell.length_b   1.000
_cell.length_c   1.000
_cell.angle_alpha   90.00
_cell.angle_beta   90.00
_cell.angle_gamma   90.00
#
_symmetry.space_group_name_H-M   'P 1'
#
loop_
_entity.id
_entity.type
_entity.pdbx_description
1 polymer ?
#
loop_
_entity_poly.entity_id
_entity_poly.type
_entity_poly.pdbx_seq_one_letter_code
_entity_poly.pdbx_strand_id
1 'polypeptide(L)'
;VIKVRSRKGTIASLSSYTEGLMHGDFFEWHDNGKLKSKFQYKNGMRHGYFFIWTNTGIVYSRKYYQNDLEDFSKFEDDGASESGKSLAAIELEEWEGKGIDFYHKFAGDPKRGGVLYIRETEESYSGTITALDDKGNKEAMLRFSKGKYHGTISKWDEDGNLWEESEFDRGTLVAFTIKNGKPFDPTKVIDLSEDEDMVNLLFSD
;
A
#
# COMPACT_ATOMS: atom_id res chain seq x y z
N VAL A 1 -18.35 -15.69 -1.28
CA VAL A 1 -17.65 -14.87 -0.27
C VAL A 1 -18.29 -15.12 1.09
N ILE A 2 -17.47 -15.42 2.10
CA ILE A 2 -17.92 -15.58 3.50
C ILE A 2 -17.45 -14.36 4.29
N LYS A 3 -18.39 -13.75 5.01
CA LYS A 3 -18.16 -12.59 5.86
C LYS A 3 -18.45 -12.96 7.31
N VAL A 4 -17.45 -12.83 8.18
CA VAL A 4 -17.61 -13.00 9.62
C VAL A 4 -17.65 -11.63 10.28
N ARG A 5 -18.58 -11.45 11.24
CA ARG A 5 -18.69 -10.23 12.04
C ARG A 5 -18.22 -10.46 13.47
N SER A 6 -17.63 -9.42 14.04
CA SER A 6 -17.28 -9.38 15.46
C SER A 6 -18.55 -9.29 16.33
N ARG A 7 -18.43 -9.45 17.64
CA ARG A 7 -19.53 -9.22 18.60
C ARG A 7 -20.08 -7.79 18.55
N LYS A 8 -19.30 -6.84 18.07
CA LYS A 8 -19.68 -5.43 17.89
C LYS A 8 -20.36 -5.14 16.55
N GLY A 9 -20.57 -6.18 15.69
CA GLY A 9 -21.21 -6.06 14.39
C GLY A 9 -20.27 -5.60 13.26
N THR A 10 -19.03 -5.23 13.54
CA THR A 10 -18.01 -4.88 12.53
C THR A 10 -17.52 -6.12 11.79
N ILE A 11 -17.01 -5.98 10.58
CA ILE A 11 -16.40 -7.09 9.85
C ILE A 11 -15.11 -7.50 10.58
N ALA A 12 -15.03 -8.78 10.95
CA ALA A 12 -13.84 -9.37 11.56
C ALA A 12 -12.97 -10.09 10.53
N SER A 13 -13.60 -10.80 9.56
CA SER A 13 -12.88 -11.39 8.44
C SER A 13 -13.76 -11.51 7.20
N LEU A 14 -13.09 -11.60 6.05
CA LEU A 14 -13.66 -11.82 4.74
C LEU A 14 -12.85 -12.88 4.01
N SER A 15 -13.51 -13.86 3.40
CA SER A 15 -12.87 -14.91 2.63
C SER A 15 -13.64 -15.19 1.35
N SER A 16 -12.92 -15.47 0.28
CA SER A 16 -13.47 -15.84 -1.02
C SER A 16 -13.25 -17.32 -1.29
N TYR A 17 -14.24 -17.96 -1.91
CA TYR A 17 -14.22 -19.39 -2.25
C TYR A 17 -14.70 -19.60 -3.68
N THR A 18 -14.08 -20.58 -4.35
CA THR A 18 -14.52 -21.11 -5.65
C THR A 18 -14.55 -22.63 -5.52
N GLU A 19 -15.69 -23.25 -5.87
CA GLU A 19 -15.88 -24.71 -5.79
C GLU A 19 -15.55 -25.31 -4.41
N GLY A 20 -15.88 -24.57 -3.34
CA GLY A 20 -15.61 -24.98 -1.96
C GLY A 20 -14.19 -24.80 -1.46
N LEU A 21 -13.26 -24.36 -2.31
CA LEU A 21 -11.86 -24.10 -1.97
C LEU A 21 -11.63 -22.60 -1.80
N MET A 22 -10.78 -22.21 -0.85
CA MET A 22 -10.34 -20.80 -0.72
C MET A 22 -9.70 -20.34 -2.04
N HIS A 23 -10.18 -19.23 -2.59
CA HIS A 23 -9.70 -18.67 -3.84
C HIS A 23 -9.84 -17.17 -3.84
N GLY A 24 -8.74 -16.44 -4.15
CA GLY A 24 -8.68 -14.98 -4.06
C GLY A 24 -8.19 -14.51 -2.70
N ASP A 25 -8.56 -13.28 -2.35
CA ASP A 25 -8.10 -12.63 -1.13
C ASP A 25 -8.89 -13.07 0.12
N PHE A 26 -8.16 -13.18 1.22
CA PHE A 26 -8.66 -13.32 2.57
C PHE A 26 -8.19 -12.12 3.39
N PHE A 27 -9.09 -11.52 4.16
CA PHE A 27 -8.81 -10.38 5.02
C PHE A 27 -9.24 -10.63 6.45
N GLU A 28 -8.48 -10.11 7.41
CA GLU A 28 -8.89 -9.98 8.82
C GLU A 28 -8.65 -8.56 9.30
N TRP A 29 -9.45 -8.11 10.25
CA TRP A 29 -9.34 -6.80 10.88
C TRP A 29 -9.15 -6.93 12.39
N HIS A 30 -8.42 -5.99 12.94
CA HIS A 30 -8.34 -5.76 14.38
C HIS A 30 -9.66 -5.15 14.90
N ASP A 31 -9.88 -5.22 16.21
CA ASP A 31 -11.07 -4.62 16.86
C ASP A 31 -11.19 -3.11 16.66
N ASN A 32 -10.09 -2.44 16.36
CA ASN A 32 -10.05 -1.00 16.05
C ASN A 32 -10.37 -0.68 14.57
N GLY A 33 -10.73 -1.69 13.76
CA GLY A 33 -11.08 -1.56 12.36
C GLY A 33 -9.89 -1.52 11.39
N LYS A 34 -8.66 -1.49 11.88
CA LYS A 34 -7.47 -1.57 11.02
C LYS A 34 -7.26 -2.98 10.51
N LEU A 35 -6.70 -3.11 9.31
CA LEU A 35 -6.36 -4.38 8.71
C LEU A 35 -5.35 -5.12 9.59
N LYS A 36 -5.63 -6.39 9.88
CA LYS A 36 -4.78 -7.29 10.65
C LYS A 36 -3.99 -8.23 9.76
N SER A 37 -4.65 -8.78 8.75
CA SER A 37 -3.98 -9.67 7.79
C SER A 37 -4.64 -9.62 6.41
N LYS A 38 -3.81 -9.83 5.39
CA LYS A 38 -4.23 -10.10 4.02
C LYS A 38 -3.47 -11.32 3.52
N PHE A 39 -4.21 -12.30 3.04
CA PHE A 39 -3.66 -13.53 2.47
C PHE A 39 -4.27 -13.76 1.09
N GLN A 40 -3.49 -14.40 0.21
CA GLN A 40 -3.97 -14.78 -1.11
C GLN A 40 -3.96 -16.30 -1.26
N TYR A 41 -5.03 -16.83 -1.83
CA TYR A 41 -5.21 -18.25 -2.07
C TYR A 41 -5.60 -18.53 -3.51
N LYS A 42 -5.16 -19.69 -4.03
CA LYS A 42 -5.56 -20.21 -5.31
C LYS A 42 -5.86 -21.69 -5.15
N ASN A 43 -7.14 -22.08 -5.38
CA ASN A 43 -7.62 -23.46 -5.26
C ASN A 43 -7.26 -24.12 -3.92
N GLY A 44 -7.45 -23.40 -2.83
CA GLY A 44 -7.18 -23.86 -1.46
C GLY A 44 -5.72 -23.74 -1.02
N MET A 45 -4.78 -23.48 -1.92
CA MET A 45 -3.36 -23.34 -1.62
C MET A 45 -2.98 -21.89 -1.43
N ARG A 46 -2.04 -21.58 -0.52
CA ARG A 46 -1.44 -20.26 -0.38
C ARG A 46 -0.74 -19.89 -1.70
N HIS A 47 -1.08 -18.73 -2.25
CA HIS A 47 -0.54 -18.29 -3.51
C HIS A 47 -0.56 -16.75 -3.59
N GLY A 48 0.61 -16.12 -3.67
CA GLY A 48 0.74 -14.67 -3.63
C GLY A 48 1.21 -14.16 -2.27
N TYR A 49 0.95 -12.89 -2.01
CA TYR A 49 1.44 -12.21 -0.81
C TYR A 49 0.60 -12.51 0.43
N PHE A 50 1.31 -12.65 1.55
CA PHE A 50 0.80 -12.83 2.90
C PHE A 50 1.34 -11.72 3.78
N PHE A 51 0.46 -10.86 4.26
CA PHE A 51 0.81 -9.74 5.13
C PHE A 51 0.11 -9.87 6.47
N ILE A 52 0.81 -9.47 7.52
CA ILE A 52 0.27 -9.31 8.87
C ILE A 52 0.70 -7.92 9.38
N TRP A 53 -0.25 -7.17 9.93
CA TRP A 53 -0.03 -5.85 10.52
C TRP A 53 -0.29 -5.87 12.02
N THR A 54 0.39 -4.99 12.72
CA THR A 54 0.06 -4.67 14.11
C THR A 54 -1.27 -3.92 14.19
N ASN A 55 -1.84 -3.79 15.38
CA ASN A 55 -3.02 -2.97 15.61
C ASN A 55 -2.79 -1.45 15.39
N THR A 56 -1.53 -1.03 15.27
CA THR A 56 -1.14 0.34 14.91
C THR A 56 -1.01 0.52 13.39
N GLY A 57 -1.03 -0.58 12.60
CA GLY A 57 -0.93 -0.58 11.14
C GLY A 57 0.49 -0.78 10.61
N ILE A 58 1.44 -1.15 11.46
CA ILE A 58 2.82 -1.46 11.05
C ILE A 58 2.88 -2.90 10.54
N VAL A 59 3.53 -3.13 9.40
CA VAL A 59 3.76 -4.48 8.86
C VAL A 59 4.61 -5.27 9.86
N TYR A 60 4.02 -6.33 10.41
CA TYR A 60 4.68 -7.25 11.34
C TYR A 60 5.34 -8.41 10.62
N SER A 61 4.70 -8.92 9.57
CA SER A 61 5.21 -10.05 8.78
C SER A 61 4.74 -9.93 7.36
N ARG A 62 5.62 -10.32 6.42
CA ARG A 62 5.29 -10.47 5.01
C ARG A 62 5.94 -11.74 4.48
N LYS A 63 5.20 -12.46 3.65
CA LYS A 63 5.66 -13.68 3.00
C LYS A 63 5.05 -13.75 1.60
N TYR A 64 5.71 -14.47 0.72
CA TYR A 64 5.17 -14.80 -0.59
C TYR A 64 5.13 -16.32 -0.75
N TYR A 65 4.01 -16.81 -1.26
CA TYR A 65 3.81 -18.24 -1.47
C TYR A 65 3.47 -18.52 -2.93
N GLN A 66 3.98 -19.64 -3.42
CA GLN A 66 3.60 -20.20 -4.70
C GLN A 66 3.19 -21.66 -4.48
N ASN A 67 1.88 -21.94 -4.52
CA ASN A 67 1.30 -23.27 -4.27
C ASN A 67 1.79 -23.88 -2.95
N ASP A 68 1.58 -23.17 -1.83
CA ASP A 68 2.01 -23.51 -0.46
C ASP A 68 3.52 -23.50 -0.19
N LEU A 69 4.35 -23.34 -1.18
CA LEU A 69 5.79 -23.18 -0.99
C LEU A 69 6.13 -21.71 -0.78
N GLU A 70 6.84 -21.41 0.32
CA GLU A 70 7.33 -20.07 0.59
C GLU A 70 8.47 -19.73 -0.38
N ASP A 71 8.33 -18.62 -1.11
CA ASP A 71 9.32 -18.11 -2.05
C ASP A 71 10.04 -16.90 -1.45
N PHE A 72 11.22 -17.13 -0.92
CA PHE A 72 12.06 -16.11 -0.28
C PHE A 72 12.67 -15.14 -1.30
N SER A 73 12.80 -15.51 -2.57
CA SER A 73 13.42 -14.67 -3.61
C SER A 73 12.68 -13.37 -3.86
N LYS A 74 11.40 -13.30 -3.47
CA LYS A 74 10.57 -12.09 -3.59
C LYS A 74 10.98 -10.98 -2.61
N PHE A 75 11.83 -11.29 -1.63
CA PHE A 75 12.21 -10.38 -0.54
C PHE A 75 13.74 -10.25 -0.36
N GLU A 76 14.54 -10.95 -1.17
CA GLU A 76 16.01 -10.99 -1.02
C GLU A 76 16.72 -9.65 -1.30
N ASP A 77 16.03 -8.69 -1.92
CA ASP A 77 16.69 -7.44 -2.39
C ASP A 77 16.55 -6.25 -1.42
N ASP A 78 16.03 -6.45 -0.21
CA ASP A 78 15.71 -5.33 0.70
C ASP A 78 16.76 -5.04 1.76
N GLY A 79 17.79 -5.86 1.90
CA GLY A 79 18.70 -5.75 3.06
C GLY A 79 18.00 -5.95 4.42
N ALA A 80 16.74 -6.40 4.44
CA ALA A 80 15.91 -6.61 5.62
C ALA A 80 15.77 -8.10 5.96
N SER A 81 16.84 -8.89 5.72
CA SER A 81 16.96 -10.25 6.24
C SER A 81 17.68 -10.22 7.57
N GLU A 82 17.04 -9.65 8.58
CA GLU A 82 17.30 -10.00 9.98
C GLU A 82 16.01 -9.88 10.77
N SER A 83 15.53 -11.02 11.25
CA SER A 83 14.42 -11.15 12.16
C SER A 83 14.50 -10.11 13.29
N GLY A 84 13.52 -9.22 13.37
CA GLY A 84 13.26 -8.47 14.59
C GLY A 84 13.93 -7.11 14.77
N LYS A 85 14.63 -6.55 13.79
CA LYS A 85 15.04 -5.16 13.86
C LYS A 85 13.95 -4.27 13.29
N SER A 86 13.35 -3.49 14.19
CA SER A 86 12.48 -2.36 13.88
C SER A 86 13.05 -1.55 12.71
N LEU A 87 12.20 -1.23 11.70
CA LEU A 87 12.46 -0.24 10.64
C LEU A 87 12.70 1.19 11.19
N ALA A 88 13.05 1.35 12.45
CA ALA A 88 13.15 2.60 13.20
C ALA A 88 14.49 3.32 13.06
N ALA A 89 15.35 3.00 12.11
CA ALA A 89 16.68 3.61 12.03
C ALA A 89 17.19 3.94 10.61
N ILE A 90 16.32 4.03 9.60
CA ILE A 90 16.66 4.77 8.40
C ILE A 90 16.11 6.16 8.63
N GLU A 91 16.96 7.18 8.71
CA GLU A 91 16.51 8.57 8.63
C GLU A 91 15.79 8.71 7.29
N LEU A 92 14.47 8.62 7.32
CA LEU A 92 13.64 8.80 6.13
C LEU A 92 13.71 10.28 5.78
N GLU A 93 14.15 10.58 4.58
CA GLU A 93 14.13 11.96 4.07
C GLU A 93 12.66 12.43 4.00
N GLU A 94 12.38 13.57 4.62
CA GLU A 94 11.05 14.19 4.52
C GLU A 94 11.13 15.36 3.54
N TRP A 95 10.18 15.39 2.60
CA TRP A 95 10.03 16.50 1.68
C TRP A 95 8.58 16.98 1.69
N GLU A 96 8.41 18.31 1.73
CA GLU A 96 7.10 18.96 1.62
C GLU A 96 7.19 20.07 0.59
N GLY A 97 6.19 20.17 -0.28
CA GLY A 97 6.14 21.22 -1.30
C GLY A 97 4.96 21.09 -2.25
N LYS A 98 4.83 22.05 -3.15
CA LYS A 98 3.79 22.09 -4.18
C LYS A 98 4.19 21.26 -5.39
N GLY A 99 3.20 20.93 -6.24
CA GLY A 99 3.40 20.10 -7.42
C GLY A 99 4.56 20.56 -8.31
N ILE A 100 4.69 21.86 -8.56
CA ILE A 100 5.79 22.39 -9.39
C ILE A 100 7.17 22.12 -8.78
N ASP A 101 7.31 22.25 -7.45
CA ASP A 101 8.58 22.00 -6.76
C ASP A 101 8.93 20.52 -6.75
N PHE A 102 7.89 19.66 -6.71
CA PHE A 102 8.04 18.21 -6.86
C PHE A 102 8.70 17.86 -8.20
N TYR A 103 8.20 18.39 -9.31
CA TYR A 103 8.77 18.13 -10.64
C TYR A 103 10.20 18.68 -10.82
N HIS A 104 10.57 19.70 -10.07
CA HIS A 104 11.95 20.20 -10.07
C HIS A 104 12.89 19.27 -9.31
N LYS A 105 12.45 18.69 -8.20
CA LYS A 105 13.31 17.85 -7.35
C LYS A 105 13.32 16.39 -7.79
N PHE A 106 12.18 15.85 -8.21
CA PHE A 106 12.00 14.42 -8.48
C PHE A 106 11.69 14.12 -9.95
N ALA A 107 11.95 12.88 -10.35
CA ALA A 107 11.48 12.34 -11.61
C ALA A 107 11.18 10.84 -11.48
N GLY A 108 10.23 10.35 -12.27
CA GLY A 108 9.97 8.93 -12.44
C GLY A 108 10.74 8.40 -13.66
N ASP A 109 11.26 7.18 -13.57
CA ASP A 109 11.89 6.51 -14.71
C ASP A 109 11.05 5.30 -15.17
N PRO A 110 10.24 5.44 -16.24
CA PRO A 110 9.44 4.35 -16.77
C PRO A 110 10.28 3.15 -17.21
N LYS A 111 11.52 3.37 -17.65
CA LYS A 111 12.43 2.30 -18.07
C LYS A 111 12.96 1.49 -16.90
N ARG A 112 12.98 2.07 -15.70
CA ARG A 112 13.33 1.41 -14.43
C ARG A 112 12.09 0.96 -13.65
N GLY A 113 10.95 0.75 -14.30
CA GLY A 113 9.71 0.32 -13.65
C GLY A 113 9.02 1.39 -12.82
N GLY A 114 9.11 2.67 -13.23
CA GLY A 114 8.47 3.80 -12.54
C GLY A 114 9.12 4.19 -11.21
N VAL A 115 10.42 3.92 -11.05
CA VAL A 115 11.16 4.27 -9.83
C VAL A 115 11.31 5.79 -9.72
N LEU A 116 10.89 6.35 -8.58
CA LEU A 116 11.11 7.75 -8.25
C LEU A 116 12.57 7.99 -7.85
N TYR A 117 13.21 9.00 -8.43
CA TYR A 117 14.56 9.39 -8.10
C TYR A 117 14.71 10.91 -7.92
N ILE A 118 15.75 11.32 -7.21
CA ILE A 118 16.14 12.73 -7.05
C ILE A 118 16.90 13.15 -8.31
N ARG A 119 16.47 14.20 -9.00
CA ARG A 119 17.07 14.64 -10.28
C ARG A 119 18.53 15.02 -10.16
N GLU A 120 18.93 15.63 -9.05
CA GLU A 120 20.28 16.13 -8.83
C GLU A 120 21.31 15.00 -8.63
N THR A 121 20.93 13.95 -7.89
CA THR A 121 21.84 12.85 -7.53
C THR A 121 21.62 11.58 -8.34
N GLU A 122 20.49 11.48 -9.07
CA GLU A 122 20.02 10.27 -9.75
C GLU A 122 19.81 9.07 -8.83
N GLU A 123 19.80 9.29 -7.51
CA GLU A 123 19.55 8.26 -6.51
C GLU A 123 18.06 8.03 -6.34
N SER A 124 17.67 6.76 -6.14
CA SER A 124 16.29 6.40 -5.86
C SER A 124 15.86 6.95 -4.50
N TYR A 125 14.73 7.65 -4.45
CA TYR A 125 14.24 8.29 -3.24
C TYR A 125 13.70 7.28 -2.22
N SER A 126 14.07 7.47 -0.94
CA SER A 126 13.50 6.76 0.19
C SER A 126 13.09 7.78 1.25
N GLY A 127 11.79 7.85 1.54
CA GLY A 127 11.28 8.85 2.48
C GLY A 127 9.80 9.13 2.33
N THR A 128 9.36 10.24 2.91
CA THR A 128 7.98 10.73 2.83
C THR A 128 7.93 12.00 2.01
N ILE A 129 6.99 12.07 1.08
CA ILE A 129 6.65 13.26 0.32
C ILE A 129 5.27 13.74 0.77
N THR A 130 5.18 14.97 1.25
CA THR A 130 3.93 15.67 1.50
C THR A 130 3.69 16.66 0.37
N ALA A 131 2.73 16.34 -0.50
CA ALA A 131 2.30 17.24 -1.57
C ALA A 131 1.27 18.23 -1.03
N LEU A 132 1.44 19.50 -1.40
CA LEU A 132 0.56 20.59 -1.04
C LEU A 132 -0.13 21.15 -2.29
N ASP A 133 -1.40 21.54 -2.12
CA ASP A 133 -2.15 22.30 -3.13
C ASP A 133 -1.62 23.75 -3.26
N ASP A 134 -2.17 24.51 -4.19
CA ASP A 134 -1.79 25.92 -4.40
C ASP A 134 -2.07 26.81 -3.19
N LYS A 135 -2.99 26.41 -2.31
CA LYS A 135 -3.36 27.13 -1.08
C LYS A 135 -2.46 26.74 0.10
N GLY A 136 -1.65 25.68 -0.04
CA GLY A 136 -0.77 25.13 1.00
C GLY A 136 -1.44 24.09 1.89
N ASN A 137 -2.59 23.56 1.50
CA ASN A 137 -3.22 22.43 2.19
C ASN A 137 -2.60 21.11 1.72
N LYS A 138 -2.62 20.10 2.58
CA LYS A 138 -2.18 18.74 2.21
C LYS A 138 -3.11 18.14 1.17
N GLU A 139 -2.55 17.74 0.05
CA GLU A 139 -3.22 17.00 -1.01
C GLU A 139 -2.90 15.52 -0.95
N ALA A 140 -1.63 15.18 -0.72
CA ALA A 140 -1.20 13.79 -0.57
C ALA A 140 -0.01 13.65 0.39
N MET A 141 0.09 12.47 1.01
CA MET A 141 1.27 12.01 1.71
C MET A 141 1.68 10.66 1.13
N LEU A 142 2.85 10.63 0.51
CA LEU A 142 3.36 9.51 -0.27
C LEU A 142 4.62 8.99 0.40
N ARG A 143 4.70 7.68 0.64
CA ARG A 143 5.87 7.04 1.21
C ARG A 143 6.59 6.19 0.17
N PHE A 144 7.91 6.27 0.18
CA PHE A 144 8.78 5.58 -0.76
C PHE A 144 9.89 4.82 -0.06
N SER A 145 10.24 3.68 -0.64
CA SER A 145 11.47 2.95 -0.35
C SER A 145 12.13 2.58 -1.67
N LYS A 146 13.39 2.98 -1.85
CA LYS A 146 14.15 2.77 -3.10
C LYS A 146 13.35 3.19 -4.35
N GLY A 147 12.70 4.33 -4.27
CA GLY A 147 11.91 4.94 -5.34
C GLY A 147 10.57 4.29 -5.65
N LYS A 148 10.14 3.29 -4.89
CA LYS A 148 8.84 2.64 -5.04
C LYS A 148 7.92 2.96 -3.87
N TYR A 149 6.62 3.08 -4.13
CA TYR A 149 5.64 3.24 -3.05
C TYR A 149 5.80 2.14 -2.00
N HIS A 150 5.85 2.52 -0.73
CA HIS A 150 6.02 1.59 0.38
C HIS A 150 5.43 2.16 1.66
N GLY A 151 4.54 1.41 2.31
CA GLY A 151 3.79 1.85 3.48
C GLY A 151 2.51 2.59 3.10
N THR A 152 1.96 3.36 4.03
CA THR A 152 0.68 4.04 3.88
C THR A 152 0.82 5.26 2.97
N ILE A 153 -0.08 5.37 1.99
CA ILE A 153 -0.29 6.53 1.15
C ILE A 153 -1.65 7.12 1.50
N SER A 154 -1.70 8.42 1.75
CA SER A 154 -2.92 9.13 2.11
C SER A 154 -3.15 10.30 1.15
N LYS A 155 -4.41 10.53 0.76
CA LYS A 155 -4.83 11.66 -0.08
C LYS A 155 -6.02 12.36 0.57
N TRP A 156 -6.06 13.67 0.43
CA TRP A 156 -7.11 14.53 0.98
C TRP A 156 -7.86 15.22 -0.15
N ASP A 157 -9.15 15.50 0.08
CA ASP A 157 -9.96 16.33 -0.80
C ASP A 157 -9.71 17.83 -0.56
N GLU A 158 -10.35 18.69 -1.37
CA GLU A 158 -10.22 20.14 -1.30
C GLU A 158 -10.72 20.74 0.03
N ASP A 159 -11.56 20.00 0.76
CA ASP A 159 -12.07 20.37 2.08
C ASP A 159 -11.16 19.90 3.22
N GLY A 160 -10.09 19.16 2.90
CA GLY A 160 -9.12 18.62 3.87
C GLY A 160 -9.59 17.32 4.53
N ASN A 161 -10.63 16.68 4.02
CA ASN A 161 -11.04 15.36 4.50
C ASN A 161 -10.20 14.27 3.86
N LEU A 162 -9.89 13.22 4.62
CA LEU A 162 -9.16 12.07 4.11
C LEU A 162 -10.03 11.34 3.07
N TRP A 163 -9.61 11.42 1.81
CA TRP A 163 -10.34 10.86 0.66
C TRP A 163 -9.95 9.44 0.34
N GLU A 164 -8.65 9.16 0.36
CA GLU A 164 -8.11 7.84 0.09
C GLU A 164 -6.97 7.53 1.07
N GLU A 165 -6.95 6.31 1.54
CA GLU A 165 -5.80 5.73 2.23
C GLU A 165 -5.57 4.32 1.73
N SER A 166 -4.35 4.04 1.32
CA SER A 166 -3.94 2.77 0.74
C SER A 166 -2.58 2.34 1.28
N GLU A 167 -2.35 1.04 1.30
CA GLU A 167 -1.10 0.44 1.75
C GLU A 167 -0.37 -0.16 0.57
N PHE A 168 0.92 0.15 0.44
CA PHE A 168 1.78 -0.36 -0.61
C PHE A 168 2.97 -1.12 -0.06
N ASP A 169 3.40 -2.16 -0.77
CA ASP A 169 4.70 -2.80 -0.58
C ASP A 169 5.46 -2.82 -1.90
N ARG A 170 6.59 -2.08 -1.95
CA ARG A 170 7.50 -2.01 -3.11
C ARG A 170 6.81 -1.74 -4.45
N GLY A 171 5.90 -0.80 -4.45
CA GLY A 171 5.13 -0.41 -5.63
C GLY A 171 3.89 -1.26 -5.89
N THR A 172 3.64 -2.30 -5.10
CA THR A 172 2.44 -3.12 -5.22
C THR A 172 1.39 -2.65 -4.22
N LEU A 173 0.19 -2.32 -4.71
CA LEU A 173 -0.95 -2.02 -3.86
C LEU A 173 -1.35 -3.27 -3.06
N VAL A 174 -1.33 -3.17 -1.74
CA VAL A 174 -1.67 -4.25 -0.82
C VAL A 174 -3.13 -4.17 -0.40
N ALA A 175 -3.59 -2.99 -0.01
CA ALA A 175 -4.96 -2.77 0.45
C ALA A 175 -5.36 -1.30 0.32
N PHE A 176 -6.67 -1.06 0.23
CA PHE A 176 -7.28 0.21 0.60
C PHE A 176 -7.82 0.12 2.02
N THR A 177 -7.65 1.16 2.83
CA THR A 177 -8.30 1.32 4.12
C THR A 177 -9.43 2.34 4.06
N ILE A 178 -9.26 3.38 3.22
CA ILE A 178 -10.27 4.38 2.88
C ILE A 178 -10.30 4.55 1.36
N LYS A 179 -11.49 4.58 0.78
CA LYS A 179 -11.72 4.93 -0.63
C LYS A 179 -12.95 5.82 -0.74
N ASN A 180 -12.83 6.93 -1.46
CA ASN A 180 -13.89 7.93 -1.63
C ASN A 180 -14.43 8.43 -0.27
N GLY A 181 -13.54 8.75 0.67
CA GLY A 181 -13.87 9.27 1.99
C GLY A 181 -14.59 8.27 2.91
N LYS A 182 -14.65 6.99 2.55
CA LYS A 182 -15.34 5.94 3.32
C LYS A 182 -14.41 4.79 3.61
N PRO A 183 -14.58 4.10 4.75
CA PRO A 183 -13.89 2.84 5.01
C PRO A 183 -14.10 1.90 3.83
N PHE A 184 -13.00 1.35 3.32
CA PHE A 184 -13.03 0.46 2.16
C PHE A 184 -13.82 -0.82 2.48
N ASP A 185 -14.80 -1.13 1.64
CA ASP A 185 -15.55 -2.39 1.71
C ASP A 185 -15.05 -3.35 0.62
N PRO A 186 -14.18 -4.32 0.95
CA PRO A 186 -13.62 -5.25 -0.04
C PRO A 186 -14.66 -6.22 -0.62
N THR A 187 -15.92 -6.18 -0.14
CA THR A 187 -17.00 -6.98 -0.72
C THR A 187 -17.59 -6.34 -1.98
N LYS A 188 -17.34 -5.07 -2.21
CA LYS A 188 -17.72 -4.40 -3.44
C LYS A 188 -16.63 -4.65 -4.48
N VAL A 189 -17.02 -5.10 -5.66
CA VAL A 189 -16.10 -5.27 -6.80
C VAL A 189 -15.53 -3.89 -7.11
N ILE A 190 -14.20 -3.77 -7.05
CA ILE A 190 -13.51 -2.58 -7.54
C ILE A 190 -13.49 -2.74 -9.05
N ASP A 191 -14.20 -1.89 -9.76
CA ASP A 191 -13.97 -1.71 -11.19
C ASP A 191 -12.67 -0.93 -11.35
N LEU A 192 -11.58 -1.64 -11.58
CA LEU A 192 -10.24 -1.04 -11.76
C LEU A 192 -10.15 -0.26 -13.08
N SER A 193 -11.17 -0.31 -13.93
CA SER A 193 -11.19 0.44 -15.20
C SER A 193 -11.40 1.95 -15.01
N GLU A 194 -11.83 2.39 -13.82
CA GLU A 194 -11.99 3.81 -13.50
C GLU A 194 -10.76 4.44 -12.80
N ASP A 195 -9.73 3.64 -12.46
CA ASP A 195 -8.54 4.13 -11.76
C ASP A 195 -7.39 4.56 -12.72
N GLU A 196 -7.69 5.03 -13.93
CA GLU A 196 -6.71 5.66 -14.85
C GLU A 196 -6.04 6.90 -14.23
N ASP A 197 -6.63 7.48 -13.20
CA ASP A 197 -6.12 8.72 -12.57
C ASP A 197 -4.85 8.54 -11.75
N MET A 198 -4.55 7.34 -11.25
CA MET A 198 -3.34 7.12 -10.42
C MET A 198 -2.05 7.09 -11.23
N VAL A 199 -2.12 6.70 -12.50
CA VAL A 199 -0.95 6.69 -13.41
C VAL A 199 -0.72 8.08 -13.99
N ASN A 200 -1.78 8.85 -14.19
CA ASN A 200 -1.72 10.17 -14.83
C ASN A 200 -1.21 11.28 -13.89
N LEU A 201 -1.33 11.14 -12.57
CA LEU A 201 -0.87 12.17 -11.62
C LEU A 201 0.67 12.30 -11.55
N LEU A 202 1.40 11.25 -11.94
CA LEU A 202 2.87 11.25 -11.91
C LEU A 202 3.51 11.32 -13.32
N PHE A 203 2.74 11.15 -14.39
CA PHE A 203 3.28 10.99 -15.74
C PHE A 203 2.52 11.74 -16.85
N SER A 204 1.61 12.65 -16.51
CA SER A 204 1.03 13.55 -17.51
C SER A 204 2.06 14.59 -17.94
N ASP A 205 2.38 14.57 -19.25
CA ASP A 205 3.27 15.49 -19.96
C ASP A 205 2.84 16.97 -19.81
#